data_a3fef9cadc4cb98839b492a2836c25de
#
_entry.id   a3fef9cadc4cb98839b492a2836c25de
#
_cell.length_a   1.000
_cell.length_b   1.000
_cell.length_c   1.000
_cell.angle_alpha   90.00
_cell.angle_beta   90.00
_cell.angle_gamma   90.00
#
_symmetry.space_group_name_H-M   'P 1'
#
loop_
_entity.id
_entity.type
_entity.pdbx_description
1 polymer ?
#
loop_
_entity_poly.entity_id
_entity_poly.type
_entity_poly.pdbx_seq_one_letter_code
_entity_poly.pdbx_strand_id
1 'polypeptide(L)'
;MGISIKAHQRSNKMKIDATLIFLTFTKFIYRMWEKHPRVFSQLADETDPEFLGDGLLLDLAYEEEFSQVILPYNTKEYTIDQAREILMKYASIYPEVVKHMKEYKEMVDNDLESTISEIQSSNLYKEKKPYEKELYGDFN
;
A
#
# COMPACT_ATOMS: atom_id res chain seq x y z
N MET A 1 -1.87 -22.36 22.25
CA MET A 1 -0.81 -22.80 21.32
C MET A 1 -1.32 -22.91 19.90
N GLY A 2 -2.37 -23.70 19.63
CA GLY A 2 -2.90 -23.90 18.28
C GLY A 2 -3.42 -22.62 17.63
N ILE A 3 -3.98 -21.70 18.39
CA ILE A 3 -4.53 -20.45 17.85
C ILE A 3 -3.42 -19.56 17.28
N SER A 4 -2.29 -19.43 18.00
CA SER A 4 -1.15 -18.63 17.53
C SER A 4 -0.55 -19.21 16.26
N ILE A 5 -0.41 -20.52 16.19
CA ILE A 5 0.14 -21.22 15.03
C ILE A 5 -0.76 -21.00 13.83
N LYS A 6 -2.09 -21.13 14.01
CA LYS A 6 -3.05 -20.94 12.92
C LYS A 6 -3.02 -19.50 12.38
N ALA A 7 -2.93 -18.52 13.26
CA ALA A 7 -2.86 -17.12 12.84
C ALA A 7 -1.58 -16.86 12.05
N HIS A 8 -0.45 -17.37 12.52
CA HIS A 8 0.83 -17.25 11.82
C HIS A 8 0.80 -17.92 10.46
N GLN A 9 0.22 -19.12 10.38
CA GLN A 9 0.09 -19.85 9.12
C GLN A 9 -0.80 -19.11 8.12
N ARG A 10 -1.88 -18.46 8.58
CA ARG A 10 -2.73 -17.65 7.70
C ARG A 10 -1.97 -16.47 7.12
N SER A 11 -1.20 -15.76 7.95
CA SER A 11 -0.37 -14.65 7.49
C SER A 11 0.63 -15.10 6.44
N ASN A 12 1.28 -16.26 6.67
CA ASN A 12 2.26 -16.81 5.74
C ASN A 12 1.63 -17.28 4.43
N LYS A 13 0.35 -17.69 4.47
CA LYS A 13 -0.36 -18.16 3.29
C LYS A 13 -1.03 -17.03 2.51
N MET A 14 -1.12 -15.83 3.09
CA MET A 14 -1.71 -14.68 2.43
C MET A 14 -0.84 -14.31 1.23
N LYS A 15 -1.43 -14.33 0.03
CA LYS A 15 -0.74 -13.91 -1.19
C LYS A 15 -0.86 -12.41 -1.32
N ILE A 16 0.25 -11.74 -1.12
CA ILE A 16 0.31 -10.29 -1.18
C ILE A 16 1.08 -9.90 -2.42
N ASP A 17 0.44 -9.19 -3.33
CA ASP A 17 1.09 -8.65 -4.53
C ASP A 17 1.35 -7.15 -4.36
N ALA A 18 2.05 -6.57 -5.33
CA ALA A 18 2.39 -5.16 -5.29
C ALA A 18 1.15 -4.27 -5.31
N THR A 19 0.11 -4.67 -6.05
CA THR A 19 -1.14 -3.91 -6.11
C THR A 19 -1.78 -3.79 -4.73
N LEU A 20 -1.83 -4.89 -3.97
CA LEU A 20 -2.37 -4.87 -2.62
C LEU A 20 -1.58 -3.93 -1.71
N ILE A 21 -0.25 -3.97 -1.79
CA ILE A 21 0.58 -3.10 -0.96
C ILE A 21 0.35 -1.63 -1.33
N PHE A 22 0.33 -1.32 -2.63
CA PHE A 22 0.13 0.03 -3.10
C PHE A 22 -1.24 0.60 -2.70
N LEU A 23 -2.30 -0.18 -2.89
CA LEU A 23 -3.65 0.24 -2.50
C LEU A 23 -3.79 0.36 -0.98
N THR A 24 -3.07 -0.48 -0.24
CA THR A 24 -3.03 -0.37 1.23
C THR A 24 -2.39 0.96 1.64
N PHE A 25 -1.31 1.36 0.98
CA PHE A 25 -0.71 2.67 1.21
C PHE A 25 -1.73 3.79 0.98
N THR A 26 -2.43 3.76 -0.14
CA THR A 26 -3.41 4.81 -0.46
C THR A 26 -4.52 4.86 0.58
N LYS A 27 -4.94 3.71 1.09
CA LYS A 27 -5.95 3.63 2.14
C LYS A 27 -5.46 4.25 3.44
N PHE A 28 -4.20 3.96 3.81
CA PHE A 28 -3.60 4.54 5.01
C PHE A 28 -3.47 6.07 4.89
N ILE A 29 -3.10 6.56 3.72
CA ILE A 29 -3.02 8.01 3.47
C ILE A 29 -4.41 8.64 3.60
N TYR A 30 -5.45 7.98 3.07
CA TYR A 30 -6.81 8.47 3.23
C TYR A 30 -7.21 8.58 4.71
N ARG A 31 -6.86 7.58 5.52
CA ARG A 31 -7.12 7.60 6.96
C ARG A 31 -6.35 8.71 7.67
N MET A 32 -5.10 8.96 7.25
CA MET A 32 -4.31 10.07 7.77
C MET A 32 -4.95 11.42 7.40
N TRP A 33 -5.48 11.52 6.19
CA TRP A 33 -6.21 12.70 5.75
C TRP A 33 -7.45 12.95 6.61
N GLU A 34 -8.19 11.91 6.98
CA GLU A 34 -9.34 12.07 7.85
C GLU A 34 -8.98 12.69 9.20
N LYS A 35 -7.81 12.36 9.71
CA LYS A 35 -7.30 12.89 10.99
C LYS A 35 -6.64 14.25 10.87
N HIS A 36 -5.94 14.49 9.76
CA HIS A 36 -5.13 15.68 9.52
C HIS A 36 -5.39 16.23 8.12
N PRO A 37 -6.60 16.72 7.85
CA PRO A 37 -6.97 17.07 6.47
C PRO A 37 -6.12 18.18 5.85
N ARG A 38 -5.63 19.12 6.64
CA ARG A 38 -4.79 20.20 6.09
C ARG A 38 -3.42 19.71 5.66
N VAL A 39 -2.90 18.70 6.34
CA VAL A 39 -1.57 18.18 6.06
C VAL A 39 -1.59 17.21 4.87
N PHE A 40 -2.62 16.36 4.80
CA PHE A 40 -2.67 15.24 3.84
C PHE A 40 -3.57 15.49 2.63
N SER A 41 -4.18 16.64 2.50
CA SER A 41 -5.13 16.93 1.42
C SER A 41 -4.54 16.66 0.04
N GLN A 42 -3.35 17.20 -0.24
CA GLN A 42 -2.72 17.04 -1.54
C GLN A 42 -2.31 15.58 -1.79
N LEU A 43 -1.64 14.96 -0.81
CA LEU A 43 -1.18 13.57 -0.97
C LEU A 43 -2.36 12.62 -1.14
N ALA A 44 -3.43 12.80 -0.38
CA ALA A 44 -4.62 11.97 -0.49
C ALA A 44 -5.28 12.10 -1.87
N ASP A 45 -5.39 13.32 -2.39
CA ASP A 45 -5.97 13.55 -3.72
C ASP A 45 -5.12 12.93 -4.82
N GLU A 46 -3.81 13.12 -4.76
CA GLU A 46 -2.90 12.67 -5.80
C GLU A 46 -2.69 11.15 -5.80
N THR A 47 -2.95 10.49 -4.68
CA THR A 47 -2.81 9.03 -4.58
C THR A 47 -4.14 8.29 -4.53
N ASP A 48 -5.25 8.98 -4.81
CA ASP A 48 -6.56 8.34 -4.80
C ASP A 48 -6.78 7.52 -6.08
N PRO A 49 -6.81 6.17 -5.98
CA PRO A 49 -6.94 5.33 -7.17
C PRO A 49 -8.34 5.33 -7.77
N GLU A 50 -9.32 5.91 -7.09
CA GLU A 50 -10.70 5.97 -7.59
C GLU A 50 -10.93 7.10 -8.59
N PHE A 51 -10.00 8.05 -8.70
CA PHE A 51 -10.12 9.16 -9.62
C PHE A 51 -9.98 8.79 -11.09
N LEU A 52 -9.36 7.65 -11.38
CA LEU A 52 -9.13 7.23 -12.76
C LEU A 52 -9.89 5.97 -13.11
N GLY A 53 -10.44 5.94 -14.33
CA GLY A 53 -10.98 4.71 -14.89
C GLY A 53 -9.88 3.71 -15.19
N ASP A 54 -8.86 4.15 -15.95
CA ASP A 54 -7.75 3.31 -16.39
C ASP A 54 -6.46 3.65 -15.65
N GLY A 55 -5.62 2.65 -15.43
CA GLY A 55 -4.34 2.81 -14.75
C GLY A 55 -4.49 2.83 -13.24
N LEU A 56 -3.36 2.92 -12.54
CA LEU A 56 -3.34 2.95 -11.08
C LEU A 56 -3.54 4.36 -10.53
N LEU A 57 -2.78 5.33 -11.04
CA LEU A 57 -2.84 6.72 -10.61
C LEU A 57 -2.66 7.66 -11.79
N LEU A 58 -3.18 8.86 -11.65
CA LEU A 58 -3.01 9.92 -12.64
C LEU A 58 -1.56 10.39 -12.72
N ASP A 59 -0.89 10.50 -11.57
CA ASP A 59 0.49 10.96 -11.48
C ASP A 59 1.44 9.77 -11.40
N LEU A 60 2.14 9.51 -12.50
CA LEU A 60 3.06 8.37 -12.61
C LEU A 60 4.27 8.49 -11.68
N ALA A 61 4.58 9.68 -11.17
CA ALA A 61 5.70 9.84 -10.26
C ALA A 61 5.55 9.00 -8.99
N TYR A 62 4.32 8.85 -8.50
CA TYR A 62 4.04 8.02 -7.32
C TYR A 62 4.31 6.55 -7.61
N GLU A 63 3.94 6.08 -8.80
CA GLU A 63 4.19 4.70 -9.21
C GLU A 63 5.69 4.43 -9.39
N GLU A 64 6.42 5.38 -9.98
CA GLU A 64 7.86 5.25 -10.17
C GLU A 64 8.59 5.18 -8.84
N GLU A 65 8.21 6.01 -7.88
CA GLU A 65 8.80 5.98 -6.54
C GLU A 65 8.51 4.66 -5.83
N PHE A 66 7.30 4.14 -5.97
CA PHE A 66 6.93 2.84 -5.41
C PHE A 66 7.75 1.73 -6.06
N SER A 67 7.87 1.78 -7.38
CA SER A 67 8.69 0.84 -8.15
C SER A 67 10.11 0.74 -7.59
N GLN A 68 10.74 1.88 -7.30
CA GLN A 68 12.09 1.91 -6.76
C GLN A 68 12.20 1.22 -5.40
N VAL A 69 11.12 1.26 -4.62
CA VAL A 69 11.10 0.59 -3.31
C VAL A 69 10.95 -0.92 -3.45
N ILE A 70 10.12 -1.40 -4.39
CA ILE A 70 9.83 -2.83 -4.50
C ILE A 70 10.81 -3.61 -5.36
N LEU A 71 11.44 -2.99 -6.36
CA LEU A 71 12.35 -3.69 -7.29
C LEU A 71 13.48 -4.45 -6.58
N PRO A 72 14.12 -3.91 -5.51
CA PRO A 72 15.18 -4.64 -4.83
C PRO A 72 14.76 -5.98 -4.21
N TYR A 73 13.47 -6.19 -3.97
CA TYR A 73 12.98 -7.45 -3.42
C TYR A 73 13.00 -8.59 -4.43
N ASN A 74 13.03 -8.26 -5.72
CA ASN A 74 13.13 -9.22 -6.81
C ASN A 74 12.09 -10.36 -6.71
N THR A 75 10.85 -10.00 -6.44
CA THR A 75 9.74 -10.94 -6.32
C THR A 75 8.44 -10.25 -6.73
N LYS A 76 7.41 -11.03 -7.02
CA LYS A 76 6.05 -10.53 -7.29
C LYS A 76 5.06 -10.96 -6.22
N GLU A 77 5.52 -11.75 -5.24
CA GLU A 77 4.73 -12.12 -4.08
C GLU A 77 5.53 -11.76 -2.83
N TYR A 78 4.85 -11.14 -1.87
CA TYR A 78 5.50 -10.57 -0.69
C TYR A 78 4.93 -11.21 0.57
N THR A 79 5.79 -11.37 1.57
CA THR A 79 5.34 -11.76 2.91
C THR A 79 4.72 -10.54 3.60
N ILE A 80 4.02 -10.78 4.70
CA ILE A 80 3.46 -9.69 5.51
C ILE A 80 4.57 -8.79 6.06
N ASP A 81 5.70 -9.36 6.44
CA ASP A 81 6.83 -8.58 6.93
C ASP A 81 7.44 -7.71 5.83
N GLN A 82 7.55 -8.25 4.62
CA GLN A 82 8.01 -7.46 3.47
C GLN A 82 7.03 -6.34 3.13
N ALA A 83 5.73 -6.63 3.17
CA ALA A 83 4.71 -5.60 2.94
C ALA A 83 4.83 -4.46 3.94
N ARG A 84 5.01 -4.79 5.22
CA ARG A 84 5.21 -3.78 6.28
C ARG A 84 6.45 -2.93 6.00
N GLU A 85 7.54 -3.58 5.67
CA GLU A 85 8.80 -2.88 5.37
C GLU A 85 8.65 -1.96 4.17
N ILE A 86 8.00 -2.42 3.10
CA ILE A 86 7.74 -1.62 1.90
C ILE A 86 6.90 -0.39 2.23
N LEU A 87 5.83 -0.58 3.01
CA LEU A 87 4.95 0.52 3.40
C LEU A 87 5.69 1.58 4.21
N MET A 88 6.61 1.15 5.09
CA MET A 88 7.40 2.09 5.87
C MET A 88 8.42 2.83 5.01
N LYS A 89 9.10 2.12 4.11
CA LYS A 89 10.09 2.73 3.21
C LYS A 89 9.44 3.71 2.25
N TYR A 90 8.33 3.31 1.65
CA TYR A 90 7.64 4.17 0.70
C TYR A 90 7.11 5.44 1.38
N ALA A 91 6.52 5.29 2.55
CA ALA A 91 6.00 6.42 3.31
C ALA A 91 7.09 7.43 3.69
N SER A 92 8.30 6.96 3.92
CA SER A 92 9.40 7.84 4.33
C SER A 92 9.86 8.81 3.24
N ILE A 93 9.39 8.62 2.00
CA ILE A 93 9.64 9.54 0.89
C ILE A 93 8.82 10.83 1.06
N TYR A 94 7.69 10.76 1.74
CA TYR A 94 6.74 11.87 1.82
C TYR A 94 6.88 12.63 3.12
N PRO A 95 7.25 13.94 3.06
CA PRO A 95 7.45 14.75 4.28
C PRO A 95 6.23 14.80 5.20
N GLU A 96 5.02 14.80 4.63
CA GLU A 96 3.78 14.81 5.40
C GLU A 96 3.71 13.59 6.31
N VAL A 97 4.05 12.42 5.77
CA VAL A 97 4.03 11.18 6.54
C VAL A 97 5.13 11.16 7.57
N VAL A 98 6.33 11.65 7.21
CA VAL A 98 7.48 11.70 8.13
C VAL A 98 7.12 12.52 9.37
N LYS A 99 6.42 13.63 9.20
CA LYS A 99 5.98 14.46 10.32
C LYS A 99 5.00 13.76 11.25
N HIS A 100 4.28 12.76 10.74
CA HIS A 100 3.29 11.99 11.48
C HIS A 100 3.64 10.52 11.53
N MET A 101 4.94 10.19 11.46
CA MET A 101 5.42 8.82 11.30
C MET A 101 4.96 7.91 12.44
N LYS A 102 4.88 8.42 13.66
CA LYS A 102 4.44 7.61 14.80
C LYS A 102 3.02 7.08 14.59
N GLU A 103 2.10 7.95 14.18
CA GLU A 103 0.71 7.55 13.90
C GLU A 103 0.64 6.59 12.72
N TYR A 104 1.37 6.89 11.65
CA TYR A 104 1.41 6.04 10.47
C TYR A 104 1.93 4.65 10.83
N LYS A 105 3.02 4.58 11.57
CA LYS A 105 3.61 3.30 11.99
C LYS A 105 2.64 2.50 12.85
N GLU A 106 1.97 3.15 13.80
CA GLU A 106 0.97 2.48 14.64
C GLU A 106 -0.16 1.90 13.79
N MET A 107 -0.61 2.63 12.78
CA MET A 107 -1.63 2.16 11.85
C MET A 107 -1.16 0.94 11.06
N VAL A 108 0.06 1.00 10.54
CA VAL A 108 0.65 -0.13 9.81
C VAL A 108 0.77 -1.35 10.73
N ASP A 109 1.27 -1.17 11.94
CA ASP A 109 1.46 -2.29 12.87
C ASP A 109 0.13 -2.92 13.29
N ASN A 110 -0.91 -2.12 13.49
CA ASN A 110 -2.17 -2.61 14.01
C ASN A 110 -3.16 -3.07 12.93
N ASP A 111 -3.15 -2.43 11.75
CA ASP A 111 -4.23 -2.61 10.78
C ASP A 111 -3.77 -3.22 9.45
N LEU A 112 -2.52 -3.62 9.32
CA LEU A 112 -1.98 -4.07 8.03
C LEU A 112 -2.76 -5.27 7.47
N GLU A 113 -2.86 -6.35 8.22
CA GLU A 113 -3.49 -7.57 7.72
C GLU A 113 -4.98 -7.36 7.43
N SER A 114 -5.69 -6.67 8.31
CA SER A 114 -7.11 -6.41 8.12
C SER A 114 -7.36 -5.51 6.91
N THR A 115 -6.50 -4.53 6.68
CA THR A 115 -6.62 -3.62 5.55
C THR A 115 -6.33 -4.33 4.23
N ILE A 116 -5.28 -5.16 4.20
CA ILE A 116 -4.98 -5.97 3.01
C ILE A 116 -6.16 -6.89 2.67
N SER A 117 -6.72 -7.56 3.66
CA SER A 117 -7.87 -8.46 3.45
C SER A 117 -9.08 -7.71 2.93
N GLU A 118 -9.36 -6.54 3.47
CA GLU A 118 -10.46 -5.69 3.02
C GLU A 118 -10.28 -5.29 1.56
N ILE A 119 -9.09 -4.83 1.20
CA ILE A 119 -8.79 -4.41 -0.17
C ILE A 119 -8.84 -5.58 -1.14
N GLN A 120 -8.31 -6.74 -0.75
CA GLN A 120 -8.28 -7.93 -1.60
C GLN A 120 -9.68 -8.36 -2.03
N SER A 121 -10.68 -8.13 -1.18
CA SER A 121 -12.07 -8.47 -1.47
C SER A 121 -12.83 -7.35 -2.20
N SER A 122 -12.20 -6.22 -2.44
CA SER A 122 -12.86 -5.04 -3.01
C SER A 122 -12.89 -5.08 -4.54
N ASN A 123 -13.85 -4.35 -5.11
CA ASN A 123 -13.90 -4.15 -6.55
C ASN A 123 -12.71 -3.32 -7.04
N LEU A 124 -12.23 -2.40 -6.22
CA LEU A 124 -11.08 -1.57 -6.57
C LEU A 124 -9.86 -2.42 -6.88
N TYR A 125 -9.58 -3.42 -6.07
CA TYR A 125 -8.46 -4.33 -6.32
C TYR A 125 -8.62 -5.04 -7.66
N LYS A 126 -9.82 -5.55 -7.95
CA LYS A 126 -10.10 -6.25 -9.22
C LYS A 126 -9.89 -5.32 -10.42
N GLU A 127 -10.27 -4.06 -10.29
CA GLU A 127 -10.11 -3.06 -11.35
C GLU A 127 -8.64 -2.69 -11.56
N LYS A 128 -7.85 -2.62 -10.50
CA LYS A 128 -6.48 -2.11 -10.56
C LYS A 128 -5.43 -3.20 -10.79
N LYS A 129 -5.71 -4.44 -10.42
CA LYS A 129 -4.78 -5.55 -10.59
C LYS A 129 -4.20 -5.68 -12.00
N PRO A 130 -5.00 -5.52 -13.11
CA PRO A 130 -4.43 -5.61 -14.46
C PRO A 130 -3.33 -4.59 -14.76
N TYR A 131 -3.23 -3.52 -13.99
CA TYR A 131 -2.22 -2.48 -14.18
C TYR A 131 -0.99 -2.66 -13.28
N GLU A 132 -0.86 -3.80 -12.60
CA GLU A 132 0.24 -4.05 -11.65
C GLU A 132 1.62 -3.90 -12.29
N LYS A 133 1.75 -4.19 -13.58
CA LYS A 133 3.01 -4.04 -14.31
C LYS A 133 3.59 -2.64 -14.20
N GLU A 134 2.74 -1.62 -14.07
CA GLU A 134 3.18 -0.24 -13.91
C GLU A 134 4.02 -0.06 -12.65
N LEU A 135 3.71 -0.82 -11.59
CA LEU A 135 4.46 -0.76 -10.33
C LEU A 135 5.85 -1.37 -10.44
N TYR A 136 6.13 -2.11 -11.50
CA TYR A 136 7.44 -2.70 -11.75
C TYR A 136 8.24 -1.92 -12.79
N GLY A 137 7.81 -0.71 -13.13
CA GLY A 137 8.52 0.15 -14.05
C GLY A 137 8.17 -0.04 -15.53
N ASP A 138 7.09 -0.77 -15.82
CA ASP A 138 6.60 -0.96 -17.19
C ASP A 138 5.46 0.04 -17.42
N PHE A 139 5.82 1.26 -17.83
CA PHE A 139 4.89 2.36 -17.99
C PHE A 139 4.37 2.54 -19.40
N ASN A 140 4.69 1.64 -20.30
CA ASN A 140 4.27 1.73 -21.70
C ASN A 140 2.94 1.04 -21.94
#